data_b13bc69ef67c2e8587b8091df493355d
#
_entry.id   b13bc69ef67c2e8587b8091df493355d
#
_cell.length_a   1.000
_cell.length_b   1.000
_cell.length_c   1.000
_cell.angle_alpha   90.00
_cell.angle_beta   90.00
_cell.angle_gamma   90.00
#
_symmetry.space_group_name_H-M   'P 1'
#
loop_
_entity.id
_entity.type
_entity.pdbx_description
1 polymer ?
#
loop_
_entity_poly.entity_id
_entity_poly.type
_entity_poly.pdbx_seq_one_letter_code
_entity_poly.pdbx_strand_id
1 'polypeptide(L)'
;EKLLIVTESEKLSIANAIATAAYRKNIEPIISLIIPREADSQEPPEIIAASLKAADAFVSVVGKSITHTNAIKNAIENGSRGLVLTQFSEDMMIHGGMEADFEKIKPVCLKVASKLANSKKVHLTTPFGTDLTFCAENRRGNALYCLVEKGKFSTAPTVEANVSPIEGTPEGIIVADASVPYIGIGLLKEPIICKVEKGFITSIEG
;
A
#
# COMPACT_ATOMS: atom_id res chain seq x y z
N GLU A 1 22.49 -11.71 -3.31
CA GLU A 1 21.14 -11.41 -2.82
C GLU A 1 20.11 -12.06 -3.76
N LYS A 2 19.10 -12.75 -3.19
CA LYS A 2 18.05 -13.46 -3.94
C LYS A 2 16.81 -12.61 -3.98
N LEU A 3 16.36 -12.24 -5.18
CA LEU A 3 15.16 -11.47 -5.42
C LEU A 3 14.05 -12.39 -5.97
N LEU A 4 12.98 -12.57 -5.23
CA LEU A 4 11.77 -13.23 -5.74
C LEU A 4 10.82 -12.21 -6.35
N ILE A 5 10.41 -12.44 -7.59
CA ILE A 5 9.39 -11.65 -8.28
C ILE A 5 8.16 -12.53 -8.44
N VAL A 6 7.09 -12.21 -7.73
CA VAL A 6 5.79 -12.89 -7.84
C VAL A 6 4.93 -12.12 -8.81
N THR A 7 4.42 -12.77 -9.87
CA THR A 7 3.68 -12.08 -10.92
C THR A 7 2.56 -12.94 -11.52
N GLU A 8 1.77 -12.34 -12.37
CA GLU A 8 0.68 -12.93 -13.16
C GLU A 8 1.02 -12.83 -14.64
N SER A 9 0.41 -13.65 -15.49
CA SER A 9 0.69 -13.71 -16.94
C SER A 9 0.63 -12.35 -17.62
N GLU A 10 -0.38 -11.55 -17.30
CA GLU A 10 -0.61 -10.24 -17.91
C GLU A 10 0.41 -9.17 -17.49
N LYS A 11 1.21 -9.45 -16.45
CA LYS A 11 2.21 -8.52 -15.89
C LYS A 11 3.65 -9.02 -16.05
N LEU A 12 3.83 -10.06 -16.86
CA LEU A 12 5.14 -10.69 -17.04
C LEU A 12 6.19 -9.76 -17.67
N SER A 13 5.79 -8.81 -18.52
CA SER A 13 6.67 -7.80 -19.10
C SER A 13 7.32 -6.94 -18.00
N ILE A 14 6.55 -6.49 -17.02
CA ILE A 14 7.01 -5.72 -15.86
C ILE A 14 7.99 -6.55 -15.02
N ALA A 15 7.61 -7.81 -14.73
CA ALA A 15 8.47 -8.74 -13.98
C ALA A 15 9.83 -8.98 -14.68
N ASN A 16 9.83 -9.14 -16.00
CA ASN A 16 11.04 -9.29 -16.80
C ASN A 16 11.92 -8.03 -16.78
N ALA A 17 11.33 -6.84 -16.83
CA ALA A 17 12.08 -5.59 -16.73
C ALA A 17 12.76 -5.47 -15.35
N ILE A 18 12.04 -5.79 -14.27
CA ILE A 18 12.59 -5.81 -12.92
C ILE A 18 13.70 -6.85 -12.78
N ALA A 19 13.50 -8.07 -13.28
CA ALA A 19 14.51 -9.14 -13.26
C ALA A 19 15.77 -8.73 -14.02
N THR A 20 15.61 -8.12 -15.20
CA THR A 20 16.74 -7.62 -15.99
C THR A 20 17.52 -6.54 -15.24
N ALA A 21 16.84 -5.62 -14.59
CA ALA A 21 17.47 -4.57 -13.80
C ALA A 21 18.21 -5.14 -12.58
N ALA A 22 17.64 -6.13 -11.90
CA ALA A 22 18.26 -6.84 -10.78
C ALA A 22 19.54 -7.58 -11.22
N TYR A 23 19.45 -8.34 -12.32
CA TYR A 23 20.59 -9.06 -12.88
C TYR A 23 21.77 -8.13 -13.19
N ARG A 24 21.52 -6.97 -13.79
CA ARG A 24 22.57 -5.96 -14.06
C ARG A 24 23.24 -5.41 -12.80
N LYS A 25 22.63 -5.61 -11.63
CA LYS A 25 23.15 -5.21 -10.32
C LYS A 25 23.76 -6.40 -9.54
N ASN A 26 23.98 -7.55 -10.19
CA ASN A 26 24.46 -8.80 -9.61
C ASN A 26 23.55 -9.35 -8.52
N ILE A 27 22.25 -9.11 -8.63
CA ILE A 27 21.21 -9.72 -7.81
C ILE A 27 20.62 -10.88 -8.60
N GLU A 28 20.45 -12.05 -7.98
CA GLU A 28 19.87 -13.24 -8.60
C GLU A 28 18.33 -13.13 -8.60
N PRO A 29 17.68 -12.88 -9.76
CA PRO A 29 16.23 -12.78 -9.85
C PRO A 29 15.60 -14.15 -10.09
N ILE A 30 14.49 -14.42 -9.42
CA ILE A 30 13.63 -15.58 -9.64
C ILE A 30 12.23 -15.06 -9.91
N ILE A 31 11.64 -15.42 -11.06
CA ILE A 31 10.25 -15.07 -11.39
C ILE A 31 9.36 -16.27 -11.10
N SER A 32 8.33 -16.06 -10.29
CA SER A 32 7.28 -17.03 -10.02
C SER A 32 5.96 -16.54 -10.58
N LEU A 33 5.40 -17.28 -11.51
CA LEU A 33 4.10 -17.00 -12.11
C LEU A 33 2.99 -17.66 -11.29
N ILE A 34 1.98 -16.90 -10.91
CA ILE A 34 0.80 -17.41 -10.20
C ILE A 34 -0.49 -17.11 -10.98
N ILE A 35 -1.52 -17.86 -10.68
CA ILE A 35 -2.87 -17.55 -11.15
C ILE A 35 -3.36 -16.33 -10.36
N PRO A 36 -3.98 -15.32 -11.01
CA PRO A 36 -4.56 -14.17 -10.34
C PRO A 36 -5.45 -14.56 -9.16
N ARG A 37 -5.32 -13.82 -8.05
CA ARG A 37 -6.21 -14.01 -6.91
C ARG A 37 -7.58 -13.40 -7.20
N GLU A 38 -8.63 -13.94 -6.58
CA GLU A 38 -10.01 -13.47 -6.76
C GLU A 38 -10.28 -12.20 -5.94
N ALA A 39 -9.62 -12.06 -4.79
CA ALA A 39 -9.79 -10.93 -3.88
C ALA A 39 -8.44 -10.43 -3.32
N ASP A 40 -8.43 -9.16 -2.90
CA ASP A 40 -7.32 -8.63 -2.14
C ASP A 40 -7.16 -9.39 -0.82
N SER A 41 -5.91 -9.56 -0.38
CA SER A 41 -5.54 -10.29 0.84
C SER A 41 -5.81 -11.81 0.80
N GLN A 42 -6.15 -12.36 -0.36
CA GLN A 42 -6.20 -13.81 -0.53
C GLN A 42 -4.78 -14.37 -0.53
N GLU A 43 -4.55 -15.41 0.29
CA GLU A 43 -3.23 -16.06 0.40
C GLU A 43 -2.70 -16.55 -0.96
N PRO A 44 -1.41 -16.33 -1.26
CA PRO A 44 -0.79 -16.98 -2.40
C PRO A 44 -0.64 -18.48 -2.15
N PRO A 45 -0.35 -19.30 -3.19
CA PRO A 45 -0.05 -20.72 -3.02
C PRO A 45 1.06 -20.93 -1.97
N GLU A 46 0.99 -22.04 -1.23
CA GLU A 46 1.92 -22.35 -0.14
C GLU A 46 3.40 -22.35 -0.60
N ILE A 47 3.66 -22.83 -1.82
CA ILE A 47 5.00 -22.81 -2.40
C ILE A 47 5.53 -21.36 -2.57
N ILE A 48 4.66 -20.41 -2.89
CA ILE A 48 5.02 -18.99 -2.99
C ILE A 48 5.26 -18.41 -1.59
N ALA A 49 4.44 -18.76 -0.60
CA ALA A 49 4.64 -18.35 0.79
C ALA A 49 6.00 -18.83 1.32
N ALA A 50 6.39 -20.07 1.03
CA ALA A 50 7.69 -20.62 1.39
C ALA A 50 8.83 -19.88 0.66
N SER A 51 8.67 -19.58 -0.63
CA SER A 51 9.65 -18.85 -1.43
C SER A 51 9.84 -17.41 -0.95
N LEU A 52 8.76 -16.69 -0.62
CA LEU A 52 8.79 -15.34 -0.04
C LEU A 52 9.60 -15.32 1.27
N LYS A 53 9.41 -16.34 2.12
CA LYS A 53 10.15 -16.47 3.38
C LYS A 53 11.63 -16.76 3.17
N ALA A 54 12.00 -17.46 2.08
CA ALA A 54 13.37 -17.84 1.77
C ALA A 54 14.15 -16.76 0.98
N ALA A 55 13.46 -15.76 0.44
CA ALA A 55 14.06 -14.68 -0.33
C ALA A 55 14.66 -13.60 0.57
N ASP A 56 15.75 -12.96 0.14
CA ASP A 56 16.30 -11.77 0.80
C ASP A 56 15.43 -10.54 0.53
N ALA A 57 14.88 -10.48 -0.70
CA ALA A 57 13.97 -9.44 -1.13
C ALA A 57 12.89 -10.02 -2.06
N PHE A 58 11.73 -9.37 -2.10
CA PHE A 58 10.68 -9.71 -3.05
C PHE A 58 10.05 -8.48 -3.70
N VAL A 59 9.54 -8.66 -4.91
CA VAL A 59 8.62 -7.73 -5.58
C VAL A 59 7.41 -8.53 -6.03
N SER A 60 6.22 -8.09 -5.67
CA SER A 60 4.98 -8.71 -6.14
C SER A 60 4.29 -7.78 -7.13
N VAL A 61 4.06 -8.25 -8.36
CA VAL A 61 3.41 -7.50 -9.45
C VAL A 61 2.13 -8.23 -9.81
N VAL A 62 1.03 -7.85 -9.15
CA VAL A 62 -0.23 -8.62 -9.14
C VAL A 62 -1.45 -7.74 -9.35
N GLY A 63 -2.55 -8.32 -9.82
CA GLY A 63 -3.83 -7.63 -9.99
C GLY A 63 -4.54 -7.42 -8.66
N LYS A 64 -4.56 -8.44 -7.80
CA LYS A 64 -5.10 -8.37 -6.44
C LYS A 64 -3.98 -8.38 -5.42
N SER A 65 -4.04 -7.46 -4.46
CA SER A 65 -2.98 -7.28 -3.47
C SER A 65 -2.83 -8.50 -2.56
N ILE A 66 -1.59 -8.94 -2.38
CA ILE A 66 -1.23 -9.94 -1.35
C ILE A 66 -0.60 -9.31 -0.11
N THR A 67 -0.66 -7.99 0.03
CA THR A 67 0.03 -7.20 1.07
C THR A 67 -0.32 -7.65 2.50
N HIS A 68 -1.60 -7.91 2.77
CA HIS A 68 -2.10 -8.25 4.11
C HIS A 68 -2.27 -9.75 4.33
N THR A 69 -1.48 -10.57 3.63
CA THR A 69 -1.47 -12.03 3.79
C THR A 69 -0.48 -12.47 4.89
N ASN A 70 -0.72 -13.66 5.45
CA ASN A 70 0.24 -14.29 6.36
C ASN A 70 1.57 -14.61 5.65
N ALA A 71 1.53 -14.90 4.35
CA ALA A 71 2.72 -15.13 3.54
C ALA A 71 3.67 -13.93 3.58
N ILE A 72 3.17 -12.71 3.35
CA ILE A 72 3.98 -11.47 3.43
C ILE A 72 4.42 -11.22 4.87
N LYS A 73 3.52 -11.32 5.85
CA LYS A 73 3.85 -11.13 7.27
C LYS A 73 5.01 -12.05 7.70
N ASN A 74 4.91 -13.34 7.42
CA ASN A 74 5.93 -14.33 7.78
C ASN A 74 7.27 -14.08 7.06
N ALA A 75 7.23 -13.63 5.80
CA ALA A 75 8.44 -13.25 5.06
C ALA A 75 9.16 -12.06 5.72
N ILE A 76 8.42 -11.02 6.08
CA ILE A 76 8.94 -9.83 6.75
C ILE A 76 9.50 -10.17 8.14
N GLU A 77 8.78 -10.96 8.93
CA GLU A 77 9.24 -11.42 10.25
C GLU A 77 10.52 -12.27 10.15
N ASN A 78 10.69 -13.00 9.04
CA ASN A 78 11.92 -13.75 8.76
C ASN A 78 13.07 -12.88 8.21
N GLY A 79 12.84 -11.57 8.04
CA GLY A 79 13.85 -10.60 7.63
C GLY A 79 13.92 -10.33 6.13
N SER A 80 13.02 -10.87 5.31
CA SER A 80 12.85 -10.45 3.92
C SER A 80 12.41 -8.99 3.84
N ARG A 81 12.66 -8.33 2.71
CA ARG A 81 12.14 -6.98 2.42
C ARG A 81 11.38 -6.99 1.11
N GLY A 82 10.38 -6.13 0.95
CA GLY A 82 9.62 -6.22 -0.29
C GLY A 82 8.82 -5.00 -0.70
N LEU A 83 8.52 -4.98 -2.01
CA LEU A 83 7.60 -4.04 -2.62
C LEU A 83 6.41 -4.80 -3.23
N VAL A 84 5.21 -4.28 -3.01
CA VAL A 84 3.99 -4.77 -3.62
C VAL A 84 3.47 -3.73 -4.62
N LEU A 85 3.35 -4.17 -5.87
CA LEU A 85 2.89 -3.39 -7.02
C LEU A 85 1.52 -3.93 -7.43
N THR A 86 0.46 -3.41 -6.80
CA THR A 86 -0.91 -3.86 -7.10
C THR A 86 -1.49 -3.05 -8.26
N GLN A 87 -2.10 -3.75 -9.24
CA GLN A 87 -2.67 -3.14 -10.45
C GLN A 87 -1.68 -2.26 -11.23
N PHE A 88 -0.41 -2.52 -11.07
CA PHE A 88 0.66 -1.76 -11.68
C PHE A 88 0.69 -1.98 -13.21
N SER A 89 0.89 -0.92 -13.99
CA SER A 89 0.98 -0.95 -15.45
C SER A 89 2.39 -0.61 -15.94
N GLU A 90 2.66 -0.89 -17.21
CA GLU A 90 3.92 -0.51 -17.85
C GLU A 90 4.10 1.01 -17.87
N ASP A 91 3.03 1.76 -18.11
CA ASP A 91 3.05 3.22 -18.09
C ASP A 91 3.48 3.75 -16.72
N MET A 92 2.98 3.16 -15.64
CA MET A 92 3.36 3.52 -14.27
C MET A 92 4.84 3.26 -13.95
N MET A 93 5.54 2.42 -14.71
CA MET A 93 7.01 2.24 -14.56
C MET A 93 7.79 3.46 -15.06
N ILE A 94 7.20 4.26 -15.94
CA ILE A 94 7.87 5.34 -16.68
C ILE A 94 7.37 6.70 -16.20
N HIS A 95 6.08 6.80 -15.84
CA HIS A 95 5.40 8.06 -15.55
C HIS A 95 4.69 8.07 -14.21
N GLY A 96 4.42 9.28 -13.70
CA GLY A 96 3.59 9.51 -12.53
C GLY A 96 4.31 9.28 -11.21
N GLY A 97 3.70 8.54 -10.31
CA GLY A 97 4.20 8.39 -8.94
C GLY A 97 5.60 7.79 -8.82
N MET A 98 6.06 7.02 -9.80
CA MET A 98 7.42 6.43 -9.79
C MET A 98 8.52 7.46 -10.12
N GLU A 99 8.19 8.63 -10.66
CA GLU A 99 9.15 9.71 -10.89
C GLU A 99 9.50 10.50 -9.60
N ALA A 100 8.82 10.20 -8.49
CA ALA A 100 9.02 10.89 -7.23
C ALA A 100 10.41 10.57 -6.62
N ASP A 101 11.02 11.57 -6.01
CA ASP A 101 12.26 11.42 -5.22
C ASP A 101 11.91 10.89 -3.81
N PHE A 102 11.83 9.57 -3.67
CA PHE A 102 11.44 8.93 -2.43
C PHE A 102 12.41 9.19 -1.28
N GLU A 103 13.68 9.47 -1.54
CA GLU A 103 14.63 9.84 -0.49
C GLU A 103 14.31 11.21 0.12
N LYS A 104 13.86 12.18 -0.69
CA LYS A 104 13.38 13.48 -0.19
C LYS A 104 12.02 13.39 0.49
N ILE A 105 11.16 12.46 0.07
CA ILE A 105 9.82 12.27 0.62
C ILE A 105 9.86 11.54 1.97
N LYS A 106 10.75 10.56 2.13
CA LYS A 106 10.89 9.77 3.36
C LYS A 106 10.85 10.60 4.66
N PRO A 107 11.65 11.66 4.85
CA PRO A 107 11.62 12.43 6.09
C PRO A 107 10.28 13.13 6.33
N VAL A 108 9.56 13.50 5.28
CA VAL A 108 8.23 14.12 5.40
C VAL A 108 7.23 13.08 5.90
N CYS A 109 7.17 11.88 5.28
CA CYS A 109 6.29 10.79 5.73
C CYS A 109 6.56 10.40 7.19
N LEU A 110 7.83 10.24 7.56
CA LEU A 110 8.22 9.89 8.94
C LEU A 110 7.82 10.98 9.94
N LYS A 111 7.97 12.26 9.58
CA LYS A 111 7.57 13.38 10.44
C LYS A 111 6.06 13.43 10.65
N VAL A 112 5.27 13.20 9.59
CA VAL A 112 3.80 13.16 9.70
C VAL A 112 3.36 11.96 10.52
N ALA A 113 3.88 10.76 10.22
CA ALA A 113 3.57 9.55 10.98
C ALA A 113 3.90 9.69 12.48
N SER A 114 5.04 10.31 12.81
CA SER A 114 5.41 10.59 14.20
C SER A 114 4.44 11.56 14.88
N LYS A 115 3.98 12.61 14.17
CA LYS A 115 2.96 13.52 14.71
C LYS A 115 1.64 12.81 14.97
N LEU A 116 1.20 11.97 14.04
CA LEU A 116 -0.02 11.16 14.19
C LEU A 116 0.10 10.18 15.38
N ALA A 117 1.23 9.48 15.51
CA ALA A 117 1.47 8.54 16.62
C ALA A 117 1.45 9.21 18.01
N ASN A 118 1.86 10.47 18.09
CA ASN A 118 1.90 11.25 19.34
C ASN A 118 0.63 12.08 19.57
N SER A 119 -0.37 11.98 18.68
CA SER A 119 -1.62 12.73 18.83
C SER A 119 -2.59 11.99 19.73
N LYS A 120 -3.32 12.75 20.55
CA LYS A 120 -4.49 12.22 21.29
C LYS A 120 -5.76 12.36 20.47
N LYS A 121 -5.91 13.50 19.80
CA LYS A 121 -7.07 13.83 18.96
C LYS A 121 -6.58 14.33 17.61
N VAL A 122 -7.21 13.85 16.55
CA VAL A 122 -6.99 14.31 15.17
C VAL A 122 -8.25 15.05 14.71
N HIS A 123 -8.06 16.18 14.07
CA HIS A 123 -9.10 16.92 13.37
C HIS A 123 -8.67 17.11 11.92
N LEU A 124 -9.39 16.49 11.01
CA LEU A 124 -9.13 16.52 9.57
C LEU A 124 -10.16 17.41 8.89
N THR A 125 -9.69 18.42 8.18
CA THR A 125 -10.55 19.29 7.37
C THR A 125 -10.04 19.42 5.96
N THR A 126 -10.94 19.57 4.99
CA THR A 126 -10.60 19.90 3.60
C THR A 126 -11.46 21.07 3.09
N PRO A 127 -10.98 21.80 2.06
CA PRO A 127 -11.77 22.87 1.45
C PRO A 127 -13.12 22.41 0.89
N PHE A 128 -13.26 21.12 0.53
CA PHE A 128 -14.49 20.55 -0.03
C PHE A 128 -15.50 20.07 1.02
N GLY A 129 -15.20 20.27 2.32
CA GLY A 129 -16.17 20.06 3.37
C GLY A 129 -15.97 18.84 4.26
N THR A 130 -14.86 18.08 4.09
CA THR A 130 -14.49 17.10 5.11
C THR A 130 -14.24 17.84 6.41
N ASP A 131 -14.90 17.38 7.49
CA ASP A 131 -14.72 17.84 8.85
C ASP A 131 -14.91 16.63 9.77
N LEU A 132 -13.81 15.93 10.07
CA LEU A 132 -13.79 14.68 10.80
C LEU A 132 -12.88 14.79 12.02
N THR A 133 -13.37 14.39 13.18
CA THR A 133 -12.58 14.27 14.40
C THR A 133 -12.55 12.84 14.91
N PHE A 134 -11.40 12.42 15.48
CA PHE A 134 -11.27 11.12 16.14
C PHE A 134 -10.13 11.09 17.16
N CYS A 135 -10.15 10.09 18.04
CA CYS A 135 -9.04 9.82 18.96
C CYS A 135 -8.03 8.87 18.31
N ALA A 136 -6.74 9.16 18.51
CA ALA A 136 -5.62 8.33 18.05
C ALA A 136 -4.64 8.01 19.19
N GLU A 137 -5.03 8.21 20.45
CA GLU A 137 -4.16 8.01 21.60
C GLU A 137 -3.65 6.57 21.68
N ASN A 138 -2.32 6.43 21.86
CA ASN A 138 -1.62 5.14 21.88
C ASN A 138 -1.72 4.31 20.58
N ARG A 139 -2.14 4.91 19.46
CA ARG A 139 -2.12 4.27 18.15
C ARG A 139 -0.77 4.45 17.48
N ARG A 140 -0.34 3.42 16.76
CA ARG A 140 0.90 3.45 15.98
C ARG A 140 0.69 4.28 14.71
N GLY A 141 1.54 5.28 14.48
CA GLY A 141 1.65 5.93 13.17
C GLY A 141 2.51 5.12 12.22
N ASN A 142 2.07 4.96 10.98
CA ASN A 142 2.80 4.25 9.94
C ASN A 142 3.20 5.20 8.83
N ALA A 143 4.31 4.90 8.14
CA ALA A 143 4.78 5.62 6.98
C ALA A 143 5.18 4.65 5.87
N LEU A 144 4.70 4.87 4.65
CA LEU A 144 5.09 4.16 3.44
C LEU A 144 5.67 5.18 2.45
N TYR A 145 6.83 4.89 1.92
CA TYR A 145 7.59 5.82 1.05
C TYR A 145 8.44 5.08 0.01
N CYS A 146 8.00 3.91 -0.43
CA CYS A 146 8.63 3.03 -1.45
C CYS A 146 10.04 2.52 -1.14
N LEU A 147 10.74 3.05 -0.14
CA LEU A 147 12.05 2.55 0.25
C LEU A 147 11.90 1.50 1.35
N VAL A 148 12.50 0.34 1.15
CA VAL A 148 12.35 -0.79 2.09
C VAL A 148 13.68 -1.24 2.66
N GLU A 149 13.71 -1.37 3.98
CA GLU A 149 14.80 -1.92 4.76
C GLU A 149 14.51 -3.39 5.10
N LYS A 150 15.52 -4.12 5.58
CA LYS A 150 15.36 -5.50 6.02
C LYS A 150 14.22 -5.63 7.04
N GLY A 151 13.36 -6.62 6.86
CA GLY A 151 12.20 -6.83 7.72
C GLY A 151 11.08 -5.79 7.54
N LYS A 152 11.04 -5.11 6.38
CA LYS A 152 9.98 -4.14 6.05
C LYS A 152 9.45 -4.36 4.65
N PHE A 153 8.23 -3.91 4.41
CA PHE A 153 7.65 -3.84 3.07
C PHE A 153 7.04 -2.45 2.84
N SER A 154 6.82 -2.13 1.58
CA SER A 154 6.03 -0.99 1.12
C SER A 154 5.23 -1.37 -0.11
N THR A 155 4.26 -0.57 -0.44
CA THR A 155 3.61 -0.58 -1.76
C THR A 155 4.24 0.51 -2.63
N ALA A 156 4.14 0.40 -3.96
CA ALA A 156 4.64 1.41 -4.87
C ALA A 156 3.65 1.65 -6.03
N PRO A 157 3.53 2.90 -6.49
CA PRO A 157 4.10 4.12 -5.93
C PRO A 157 3.24 4.61 -4.74
N THR A 158 3.79 4.61 -3.55
CA THR A 158 3.03 5.03 -2.35
C THR A 158 3.82 6.04 -1.54
N VAL A 159 3.16 7.16 -1.24
CA VAL A 159 3.60 8.18 -0.30
C VAL A 159 2.48 8.35 0.71
N GLU A 160 2.65 7.78 1.89
CA GLU A 160 1.57 7.67 2.87
C GLU A 160 2.09 7.82 4.29
N ALA A 161 1.34 8.54 5.12
CA ALA A 161 1.45 8.48 6.56
C ALA A 161 0.05 8.33 7.14
N ASN A 162 -0.14 7.32 7.98
CA ASN A 162 -1.47 7.00 8.51
C ASN A 162 -1.45 6.68 10.00
N VAL A 163 -2.63 6.74 10.61
CA VAL A 163 -2.94 6.24 11.94
C VAL A 163 -4.37 5.70 11.95
N SER A 164 -4.59 4.56 12.58
CA SER A 164 -5.94 4.04 12.78
C SER A 164 -6.63 4.79 13.93
N PRO A 165 -7.87 5.26 13.77
CA PRO A 165 -8.62 5.83 14.88
C PRO A 165 -8.95 4.79 15.95
N ILE A 166 -9.23 5.24 17.17
CA ILE A 166 -9.84 4.39 18.19
C ILE A 166 -11.29 4.14 17.76
N GLU A 167 -11.70 2.89 17.81
CA GLU A 167 -13.03 2.45 17.41
C GLU A 167 -14.10 3.22 18.20
N GLY A 168 -15.18 3.61 17.54
CA GLY A 168 -16.28 4.36 18.13
C GLY A 168 -16.01 5.85 18.38
N THR A 169 -14.82 6.37 18.03
CA THR A 169 -14.48 7.79 18.25
C THR A 169 -14.59 8.69 17.02
N PRO A 170 -14.54 8.21 15.77
CA PRO A 170 -14.74 9.06 14.61
C PRO A 170 -16.13 9.67 14.55
N GLU A 171 -16.17 11.00 14.38
CA GLU A 171 -17.39 11.82 14.29
C GLU A 171 -17.21 12.91 13.25
N GLY A 172 -18.22 13.16 12.41
CA GLY A 172 -18.23 14.26 11.48
C GLY A 172 -18.61 13.89 10.05
N ILE A 173 -17.97 14.53 9.08
CA ILE A 173 -18.28 14.40 7.65
C ILE A 173 -17.00 14.06 6.90
N ILE A 174 -17.11 13.12 5.95
CA ILE A 174 -16.09 12.84 4.95
C ILE A 174 -16.66 13.23 3.59
N VAL A 175 -15.92 14.01 2.82
CA VAL A 175 -16.23 14.34 1.43
C VAL A 175 -15.17 13.72 0.55
N ALA A 176 -15.58 12.76 -0.29
CA ALA A 176 -14.74 12.23 -1.36
C ALA A 176 -15.02 13.04 -2.64
N ASP A 177 -14.02 13.78 -3.11
CA ASP A 177 -14.15 14.77 -4.18
C ASP A 177 -13.30 14.45 -5.43
N ALA A 178 -12.60 13.32 -5.45
CA ALA A 178 -11.72 12.97 -6.55
C ALA A 178 -12.04 11.60 -7.17
N SER A 179 -11.86 10.52 -6.43
CA SER A 179 -12.07 9.16 -6.94
C SER A 179 -12.40 8.16 -5.83
N VAL A 180 -13.11 7.10 -6.21
CA VAL A 180 -13.31 5.91 -5.38
C VAL A 180 -12.77 4.71 -6.17
N PRO A 181 -11.56 4.24 -5.87
CA PRO A 181 -10.93 3.14 -6.59
C PRO A 181 -11.49 1.78 -6.18
N TYR A 182 -11.15 0.75 -6.95
CA TYR A 182 -11.36 -0.69 -6.70
C TYR A 182 -12.79 -1.22 -6.81
N ILE A 183 -13.82 -0.40 -6.68
CA ILE A 183 -15.24 -0.83 -6.74
C ILE A 183 -15.94 -0.41 -8.03
N GLY A 184 -15.18 0.00 -9.05
CA GLY A 184 -15.68 0.33 -10.38
C GLY A 184 -16.26 1.73 -10.56
N ILE A 185 -16.23 2.57 -9.51
CA ILE A 185 -16.70 3.96 -9.58
C ILE A 185 -15.66 4.84 -10.30
N GLY A 186 -14.39 4.73 -9.92
CA GLY A 186 -13.30 5.51 -10.54
C GLY A 186 -13.37 6.99 -10.20
N LEU A 187 -13.19 7.86 -11.20
CA LEU A 187 -13.26 9.30 -11.04
C LEU A 187 -14.69 9.76 -10.77
N LEU A 188 -14.85 10.60 -9.76
CA LEU A 188 -16.15 11.16 -9.38
C LEU A 188 -16.51 12.35 -10.28
N LYS A 189 -17.77 12.45 -10.68
CA LYS A 189 -18.32 13.62 -11.36
C LYS A 189 -18.84 14.66 -10.36
N GLU A 190 -19.34 14.18 -9.24
CA GLU A 190 -19.82 14.98 -8.10
C GLU A 190 -19.27 14.37 -6.81
N PRO A 191 -19.04 15.18 -5.76
CA PRO A 191 -18.55 14.67 -4.48
C PRO A 191 -19.52 13.70 -3.82
N ILE A 192 -18.97 12.67 -3.17
CA ILE A 192 -19.73 11.79 -2.27
C ILE A 192 -19.55 12.31 -0.85
N ILE A 193 -20.66 12.52 -0.15
CA ILE A 193 -20.68 13.01 1.22
C ILE A 193 -21.11 11.87 2.15
N CYS A 194 -20.26 11.54 3.12
CA CYS A 194 -20.54 10.51 4.12
C CYS A 194 -20.64 11.14 5.51
N LYS A 195 -21.75 10.91 6.21
CA LYS A 195 -21.87 11.23 7.63
C LYS A 195 -21.30 10.12 8.46
N VAL A 196 -20.45 10.47 9.44
CA VAL A 196 -19.80 9.52 10.34
C VAL A 196 -20.26 9.78 11.77
N GLU A 197 -20.79 8.76 12.43
CA GLU A 197 -21.19 8.79 13.84
C GLU A 197 -20.65 7.54 14.55
N LYS A 198 -19.95 7.74 15.64
CA LYS A 198 -19.34 6.66 16.45
C LYS A 198 -18.52 5.67 15.62
N GLY A 199 -17.80 6.19 14.59
CA GLY A 199 -16.96 5.37 13.72
C GLY A 199 -17.67 4.62 12.59
N PHE A 200 -18.98 4.82 12.42
CA PHE A 200 -19.77 4.21 11.36
C PHE A 200 -20.27 5.26 10.38
N ILE A 201 -20.29 4.90 9.09
CA ILE A 201 -20.99 5.72 8.09
C ILE A 201 -22.49 5.50 8.26
N THR A 202 -23.22 6.57 8.59
CA THR A 202 -24.67 6.53 8.86
C THR A 202 -25.51 7.06 7.71
N SER A 203 -24.94 7.87 6.81
CA SER A 203 -25.54 8.25 5.53
C SER A 203 -24.49 8.47 4.46
N ILE A 204 -24.89 8.27 3.20
CA ILE A 204 -24.09 8.52 2.00
C ILE A 204 -24.98 9.27 1.02
N GLU A 205 -24.49 10.40 0.51
CA GLU A 205 -25.16 11.25 -0.47
C GLU A 205 -24.17 11.57 -1.62
N GLY A 206 -24.69 11.66 -2.88
CA GLY A 206 -23.90 11.97 -4.08
C GLY A 206 -24.14 11.02 -5.23
#